data_00f7feb59ff1c8cd9c52ae230243ee83
#
_entry.id   00f7feb59ff1c8cd9c52ae230243ee83
#
_cell.length_a   1.000
_cell.length_b   1.000
_cell.length_c   1.000
_cell.angle_alpha   90.00
_cell.angle_beta   90.00
_cell.angle_gamma   90.00
#
_symmetry.space_group_name_H-M   'P 1'
#
loop_
_entity.id
_entity.type
_entity.pdbx_description
1 polymer ?
#
loop_
_entity_poly.entity_id
_entity_poly.type
_entity_poly.pdbx_seq_one_letter_code
_entity_poly.pdbx_strand_id
1 'polypeptide(L)'
;HEAIPGHVWEGEYSNRLPLIRSVLAFNPFSEGWALYGEQLADELGAYDEFVVGRLGYLQSLAFRACRMVVDTGLHAKGWSRAQAVNFFVERNGSKPAEVESEVDRYCSWPGQATGYKLGHSRIVDQRARAETTMGTAYDFKAFNDAVVLGGNVPMDVLEKNVGRYIASGSI
;
A
#
# COMPACT_ATOMS: atom_id res chain seq x y z
N HIS A 1 -6.34 -7.77 0.56
CA HIS A 1 -5.37 -7.33 -0.46
C HIS A 1 -5.91 -7.52 -1.88
N GLU A 2 -6.20 -8.76 -2.28
CA GLU A 2 -6.55 -9.09 -3.67
C GLU A 2 -7.99 -8.77 -4.02
N ALA A 3 -8.95 -9.05 -3.12
CA ALA A 3 -10.37 -8.95 -3.42
C ALA A 3 -10.96 -7.57 -3.03
N ILE A 4 -11.84 -7.55 -2.03
CA ILE A 4 -12.52 -6.35 -1.53
C ILE A 4 -12.07 -6.14 -0.07
N PRO A 5 -11.56 -4.95 0.25
CA PRO A 5 -11.51 -3.68 -0.51
C PRO A 5 -10.22 -3.43 -1.32
N GLY A 6 -9.43 -4.48 -1.66
CA GLY A 6 -8.15 -4.38 -2.34
C GLY A 6 -8.22 -4.16 -3.86
N HIS A 7 -7.40 -4.93 -4.61
CA HIS A 7 -7.21 -4.75 -6.06
C HIS A 7 -8.49 -4.88 -6.89
N VAL A 8 -9.38 -5.83 -6.57
CA VAL A 8 -10.66 -5.98 -7.30
C VAL A 8 -11.52 -4.73 -7.14
N TRP A 9 -11.59 -4.19 -5.93
CA TRP A 9 -12.35 -2.96 -5.67
C TRP A 9 -11.77 -1.75 -6.43
N GLU A 10 -10.46 -1.54 -6.37
CA GLU A 10 -9.79 -0.46 -7.11
C GLU A 10 -9.99 -0.61 -8.61
N GLY A 11 -9.89 -1.84 -9.13
CA GLY A 11 -10.11 -2.15 -10.53
C GLY A 11 -11.52 -1.82 -11.02
N GLU A 12 -12.55 -2.01 -10.19
CA GLU A 12 -13.93 -1.66 -10.54
C GLU A 12 -14.12 -0.16 -10.76
N TYR A 13 -13.40 0.70 -10.03
CA TYR A 13 -13.42 2.15 -10.29
C TYR A 13 -12.62 2.49 -11.55
N SER A 14 -11.45 1.93 -11.72
CA SER A 14 -10.59 2.16 -12.89
C SER A 14 -11.28 1.76 -14.20
N ASN A 15 -12.06 0.68 -14.21
CA ASN A 15 -12.81 0.20 -15.37
C ASN A 15 -13.94 1.14 -15.83
N ARG A 16 -14.37 2.08 -14.99
CA ARG A 16 -15.39 3.09 -15.33
C ARG A 16 -14.80 4.36 -15.95
N LEU A 17 -13.49 4.46 -15.98
CA LEU A 17 -12.76 5.61 -16.49
C LEU A 17 -12.38 5.41 -17.97
N PRO A 18 -11.96 6.47 -18.69
CA PRO A 18 -11.44 6.32 -20.04
C PRO A 18 -10.32 5.28 -20.12
N LEU A 19 -10.24 4.54 -21.24
CA LEU A 19 -9.33 3.41 -21.45
C LEU A 19 -7.87 3.72 -21.07
N ILE A 20 -7.40 4.93 -21.35
CA ILE A 20 -6.04 5.33 -20.97
C ILE A 20 -5.77 5.18 -19.46
N ARG A 21 -6.79 5.35 -18.62
CA ARG A 21 -6.68 5.22 -17.16
C ARG A 21 -6.60 3.78 -16.70
N SER A 22 -7.23 2.85 -17.42
CA SER A 22 -7.15 1.43 -17.09
C SER A 22 -5.85 0.77 -17.58
N VAL A 23 -5.14 1.42 -18.52
CA VAL A 23 -3.83 0.94 -19.03
C VAL A 23 -2.66 1.49 -18.20
N LEU A 24 -2.81 2.70 -17.64
CA LEU A 24 -1.80 3.31 -16.78
C LEU A 24 -1.81 2.65 -15.40
N ALA A 25 -0.71 2.03 -15.01
CA ALA A 25 -0.53 1.41 -13.72
C ALA A 25 0.65 2.03 -12.97
N PHE A 26 0.36 2.59 -11.81
CA PHE A 26 1.36 3.13 -10.89
C PHE A 26 1.45 2.21 -9.67
N ASN A 27 2.49 1.41 -9.61
CA ASN A 27 2.71 0.42 -8.57
C ASN A 27 2.46 0.96 -7.14
N PRO A 28 2.99 2.15 -6.73
CA PRO A 28 2.72 2.67 -5.39
C PRO A 28 1.24 2.97 -5.13
N PHE A 29 0.45 3.27 -6.15
CA PHE A 29 -0.98 3.45 -5.98
C PHE A 29 -1.69 2.12 -5.78
N SER A 30 -1.54 1.20 -6.71
CA SER A 30 -2.27 -0.08 -6.70
C SER A 30 -1.89 -0.93 -5.47
N GLU A 31 -0.61 -1.13 -5.24
CA GLU A 31 -0.13 -1.92 -4.12
C GLU A 31 -0.32 -1.20 -2.77
N GLY A 32 -0.17 0.12 -2.78
CA GLY A 32 -0.44 0.94 -1.60
C GLY A 32 -1.89 0.91 -1.18
N TRP A 33 -2.83 1.00 -2.15
CA TRP A 33 -4.25 0.84 -1.89
C TRP A 33 -4.59 -0.54 -1.34
N ALA A 34 -4.09 -1.61 -1.98
CA ALA A 34 -4.35 -2.97 -1.54
C ALA A 34 -3.83 -3.24 -0.11
N LEU A 35 -2.65 -2.72 0.23
CA LEU A 35 -2.12 -2.80 1.59
C LEU A 35 -2.91 -1.93 2.58
N TYR A 36 -3.41 -0.78 2.15
CA TYR A 36 -4.32 0.04 2.94
C TYR A 36 -5.67 -0.67 3.15
N GLY A 37 -6.14 -1.44 2.16
CA GLY A 37 -7.30 -2.31 2.30
C GLY A 37 -7.15 -3.36 3.40
N GLU A 38 -5.95 -3.92 3.59
CA GLU A 38 -5.65 -4.82 4.72
C GLU A 38 -5.79 -4.06 6.07
N GLN A 39 -5.31 -2.82 6.15
CA GLN A 39 -5.48 -1.97 7.34
C GLN A 39 -6.95 -1.65 7.59
N LEU A 40 -7.73 -1.32 6.55
CA LEU A 40 -9.16 -1.08 6.70
C LEU A 40 -9.90 -2.31 7.24
N ALA A 41 -9.53 -3.50 6.81
CA ALA A 41 -10.11 -4.74 7.32
C ALA A 41 -9.83 -4.91 8.82
N ASP A 42 -8.61 -4.63 9.29
CA ASP A 42 -8.25 -4.65 10.72
C ASP A 42 -9.06 -3.61 11.50
N GLU A 43 -9.11 -2.35 11.02
CA GLU A 43 -9.85 -1.26 11.66
C GLU A 43 -11.38 -1.50 11.73
N LEU A 44 -11.92 -2.25 10.77
CA LEU A 44 -13.34 -2.64 10.71
C LEU A 44 -13.67 -3.93 11.49
N GLY A 45 -12.71 -4.47 12.23
CA GLY A 45 -12.93 -5.61 13.12
C GLY A 45 -12.86 -6.98 12.44
N ALA A 46 -12.33 -7.10 11.24
CA ALA A 46 -12.25 -8.39 10.53
C ALA A 46 -11.50 -9.49 11.32
N TYR A 47 -10.68 -9.11 12.29
CA TYR A 47 -9.88 -10.02 13.10
C TYR A 47 -10.30 -10.05 14.57
N ASP A 48 -11.39 -9.42 14.98
CA ASP A 48 -11.79 -9.32 16.41
C ASP A 48 -11.96 -10.68 17.07
N GLU A 49 -12.49 -11.64 16.34
CA GLU A 49 -12.66 -13.02 16.80
C GLU A 49 -11.53 -13.96 16.33
N PHE A 50 -10.52 -13.44 15.62
CA PHE A 50 -9.44 -14.23 15.01
C PHE A 50 -8.06 -13.61 15.21
N VAL A 51 -7.58 -13.58 16.43
CA VAL A 51 -6.30 -12.96 16.84
C VAL A 51 -5.10 -13.48 16.03
N VAL A 52 -5.09 -14.77 15.66
CA VAL A 52 -4.02 -15.36 14.82
C VAL A 52 -4.03 -14.74 13.42
N GLY A 53 -5.21 -14.45 12.86
CA GLY A 53 -5.33 -13.73 11.58
C GLY A 53 -4.76 -12.32 11.66
N ARG A 54 -5.00 -11.62 12.77
CA ARG A 54 -4.41 -10.29 13.00
C ARG A 54 -2.88 -10.33 13.09
N LEU A 55 -2.32 -11.37 13.71
CA LEU A 55 -0.87 -11.57 13.71
C LEU A 55 -0.32 -11.72 12.29
N GLY A 56 -1.01 -12.50 11.43
CA GLY A 56 -0.67 -12.65 10.03
C GLY A 56 -0.71 -11.32 9.26
N TYR A 57 -1.74 -10.50 9.50
CA TYR A 57 -1.81 -9.14 8.94
C TYR A 57 -0.61 -8.28 9.37
N LEU A 58 -0.28 -8.24 10.66
CA LEU A 58 0.84 -7.45 11.17
C LEU A 58 2.19 -7.93 10.61
N GLN A 59 2.36 -9.26 10.47
CA GLN A 59 3.54 -9.84 9.82
C GLN A 59 3.62 -9.44 8.34
N SER A 60 2.49 -9.46 7.63
CA SER A 60 2.37 -8.99 6.24
C SER A 60 2.78 -7.52 6.10
N LEU A 61 2.32 -6.66 7.01
CA LEU A 61 2.67 -5.24 7.02
C LEU A 61 4.18 -5.03 7.28
N ALA A 62 4.75 -5.76 8.25
CA ALA A 62 6.17 -5.74 8.54
C ALA A 62 7.01 -6.25 7.35
N PHE A 63 6.53 -7.30 6.66
CA PHE A 63 7.16 -7.83 5.45
C PHE A 63 7.27 -6.76 4.35
N ARG A 64 6.20 -5.96 4.13
CA ARG A 64 6.22 -4.87 3.15
C ARG A 64 7.16 -3.72 3.57
N ALA A 65 7.33 -3.48 4.85
CA ALA A 65 8.35 -2.54 5.34
C ALA A 65 9.78 -3.07 5.09
N CYS A 66 10.02 -4.35 5.35
CA CYS A 66 11.31 -5.01 5.04
C CYS A 66 11.64 -4.94 3.55
N ARG A 67 10.67 -5.13 2.65
CA ARG A 67 10.84 -4.99 1.20
C ARG A 67 11.45 -3.66 0.81
N MET A 68 11.01 -2.55 1.39
CA MET A 68 11.55 -1.21 1.08
C MET A 68 13.04 -1.13 1.42
N VAL A 69 13.43 -1.66 2.58
CA VAL A 69 14.82 -1.66 3.03
C VAL A 69 15.68 -2.56 2.15
N VAL A 70 15.21 -3.77 1.88
CA VAL A 70 15.96 -4.77 1.11
C VAL A 70 16.15 -4.35 -0.34
N ASP A 71 15.10 -3.89 -1.01
CA ASP A 71 15.19 -3.40 -2.39
C ASP A 71 16.20 -2.23 -2.50
N THR A 72 16.08 -1.26 -1.61
CA THR A 72 17.02 -0.14 -1.53
C THR A 72 18.44 -0.62 -1.17
N GLY A 73 18.56 -1.59 -0.27
CA GLY A 73 19.82 -2.22 0.10
C GLY A 73 20.53 -2.84 -1.10
N LEU A 74 19.80 -3.64 -1.87
CA LEU A 74 20.32 -4.30 -3.08
C LEU A 74 20.76 -3.28 -4.14
N HIS A 75 19.85 -2.36 -4.52
CA HIS A 75 20.03 -1.54 -5.72
C HIS A 75 20.78 -0.21 -5.47
N ALA A 76 20.72 0.34 -4.26
CA ALA A 76 21.35 1.62 -3.95
C ALA A 76 22.48 1.53 -2.94
N LYS A 77 22.59 0.45 -2.15
CA LYS A 77 23.59 0.30 -1.10
C LYS A 77 24.56 -0.86 -1.33
N GLY A 78 24.44 -1.59 -2.43
CA GLY A 78 25.33 -2.68 -2.79
C GLY A 78 25.24 -3.90 -1.86
N TRP A 79 24.09 -4.14 -1.26
CA TRP A 79 23.90 -5.33 -0.44
C TRP A 79 24.03 -6.60 -1.27
N SER A 80 24.69 -7.60 -0.71
CA SER A 80 24.66 -8.95 -1.26
C SER A 80 23.31 -9.60 -1.04
N ARG A 81 22.98 -10.62 -1.85
CA ARG A 81 21.81 -11.48 -1.68
C ARG A 81 21.72 -12.02 -0.24
N ALA A 82 22.84 -12.48 0.31
CA ALA A 82 22.88 -13.02 1.67
C ALA A 82 22.51 -11.97 2.73
N GLN A 83 22.99 -10.74 2.61
CA GLN A 83 22.63 -9.65 3.51
C GLN A 83 21.12 -9.35 3.43
N ALA A 84 20.55 -9.34 2.23
CA ALA A 84 19.13 -9.12 2.02
C ALA A 84 18.26 -10.21 2.66
N VAL A 85 18.59 -11.48 2.46
CA VAL A 85 17.92 -12.64 3.06
C VAL A 85 18.02 -12.59 4.59
N ASN A 86 19.22 -12.38 5.13
CA ASN A 86 19.43 -12.31 6.58
C ASN A 86 18.61 -11.18 7.22
N PHE A 87 18.55 -10.01 6.58
CA PHE A 87 17.74 -8.90 7.07
C PHE A 87 16.26 -9.29 7.21
N PHE A 88 15.67 -9.97 6.22
CA PHE A 88 14.30 -10.45 6.29
C PHE A 88 14.10 -11.44 7.43
N VAL A 89 14.97 -12.44 7.55
CA VAL A 89 14.88 -13.48 8.59
C VAL A 89 14.92 -12.84 9.98
N GLU A 90 15.87 -11.93 10.20
CA GLU A 90 16.07 -11.29 11.50
C GLU A 90 14.93 -10.30 11.86
N ARG A 91 14.38 -9.58 10.88
CA ARG A 91 13.43 -8.49 11.14
C ARG A 91 11.97 -8.89 11.03
N ASN A 92 11.66 -9.86 10.20
CA ASN A 92 10.27 -10.29 9.96
C ASN A 92 9.99 -11.71 10.50
N GLY A 93 11.01 -12.46 10.89
CA GLY A 93 10.85 -13.85 11.31
C GLY A 93 10.45 -14.80 10.18
N SER A 94 10.60 -14.40 8.93
CA SER A 94 10.31 -15.22 7.76
C SER A 94 11.29 -16.37 7.63
N LYS A 95 10.83 -17.49 7.05
CA LYS A 95 11.73 -18.62 6.79
C LYS A 95 12.69 -18.29 5.65
N PRO A 96 13.98 -18.67 5.74
CA PRO A 96 14.96 -18.39 4.68
C PRO A 96 14.50 -18.78 3.29
N ALA A 97 13.94 -19.96 3.10
CA ALA A 97 13.48 -20.45 1.81
C ALA A 97 12.38 -19.60 1.17
N GLU A 98 11.52 -18.97 1.99
CA GLU A 98 10.45 -18.09 1.51
C GLU A 98 11.01 -16.75 1.02
N VAL A 99 11.96 -16.18 1.77
CA VAL A 99 12.52 -14.87 1.44
C VAL A 99 13.61 -14.93 0.38
N GLU A 100 14.25 -16.07 0.17
CA GLU A 100 15.24 -16.25 -0.90
C GLU A 100 14.65 -15.98 -2.29
N SER A 101 13.49 -16.58 -2.58
CA SER A 101 12.81 -16.37 -3.86
C SER A 101 12.31 -14.93 -4.03
N GLU A 102 11.89 -14.29 -2.93
CA GLU A 102 11.49 -12.89 -2.95
C GLU A 102 12.68 -11.96 -3.21
N VAL A 103 13.83 -12.19 -2.57
CA VAL A 103 15.05 -11.41 -2.81
C VAL A 103 15.52 -11.56 -4.28
N ASP A 104 15.47 -12.77 -4.83
CA ASP A 104 15.80 -13.02 -6.23
C ASP A 104 14.84 -12.27 -7.19
N ARG A 105 13.55 -12.22 -6.86
CA ARG A 105 12.56 -11.43 -7.58
C ARG A 105 12.90 -9.93 -7.55
N TYR A 106 13.34 -9.37 -6.42
CA TYR A 106 13.70 -7.96 -6.34
C TYR A 106 14.92 -7.63 -7.21
N CYS A 107 15.88 -8.54 -7.31
CA CYS A 107 17.00 -8.37 -8.24
C CYS A 107 16.55 -8.26 -9.70
N SER A 108 15.49 -8.98 -10.08
CA SER A 108 14.94 -8.96 -11.43
C SER A 108 14.03 -7.74 -11.70
N TRP A 109 13.51 -7.12 -10.65
CA TRP A 109 12.51 -6.06 -10.79
C TRP A 109 12.76 -4.91 -9.79
N PRO A 110 13.82 -4.13 -10.00
CA PRO A 110 14.22 -3.06 -9.08
C PRO A 110 13.10 -2.04 -8.83
N GLY A 111 12.87 -1.71 -7.56
CA GLY A 111 11.90 -0.70 -7.14
C GLY A 111 10.46 -1.21 -6.99
N GLN A 112 10.06 -2.31 -7.61
CA GLN A 112 8.68 -2.81 -7.50
C GLN A 112 8.31 -3.14 -6.05
N ALA A 113 9.19 -3.77 -5.32
CA ALA A 113 8.95 -4.17 -3.93
C ALA A 113 8.75 -2.98 -2.96
N THR A 114 9.22 -1.80 -3.33
CA THR A 114 9.06 -0.59 -2.49
C THR A 114 7.65 -0.01 -2.56
N GLY A 115 6.94 -0.20 -3.66
CA GLY A 115 5.65 0.44 -3.95
C GLY A 115 4.59 0.17 -2.88
N TYR A 116 4.53 -1.04 -2.36
CA TYR A 116 3.56 -1.47 -1.35
C TYR A 116 3.51 -0.55 -0.13
N LYS A 117 4.58 -0.53 0.64
CA LYS A 117 4.62 0.26 1.88
C LYS A 117 4.77 1.76 1.62
N LEU A 118 5.43 2.15 0.55
CA LEU A 118 5.51 3.56 0.14
C LEU A 118 4.11 4.12 -0.15
N GLY A 119 3.35 3.44 -1.00
CA GLY A 119 1.99 3.86 -1.34
C GLY A 119 1.06 3.85 -0.15
N HIS A 120 1.07 2.76 0.64
CA HIS A 120 0.32 2.67 1.89
C HIS A 120 0.62 3.87 2.83
N SER A 121 1.90 4.16 3.08
CA SER A 121 2.29 5.27 3.96
C SER A 121 1.77 6.60 3.44
N ARG A 122 1.84 6.84 2.12
CA ARG A 122 1.31 8.06 1.51
C ARG A 122 -0.20 8.18 1.66
N ILE A 123 -0.96 7.10 1.48
CA ILE A 123 -2.42 7.10 1.70
C ILE A 123 -2.74 7.40 3.16
N VAL A 124 -2.05 6.76 4.10
CA VAL A 124 -2.24 6.98 5.54
C VAL A 124 -1.88 8.41 5.94
N ASP A 125 -0.78 8.96 5.43
CA ASP A 125 -0.40 10.36 5.66
C ASP A 125 -1.47 11.33 5.15
N GLN A 126 -2.04 11.08 3.96
CA GLN A 126 -3.11 11.92 3.41
C GLN A 126 -4.41 11.77 4.21
N ARG A 127 -4.71 10.59 4.73
CA ARG A 127 -5.84 10.37 5.64
C ARG A 127 -5.68 11.19 6.92
N ALA A 128 -4.55 11.08 7.58
CA ALA A 128 -4.26 11.84 8.80
C ALA A 128 -4.31 13.36 8.55
N ARG A 129 -3.83 13.82 7.39
CA ARG A 129 -3.94 15.22 6.97
C ARG A 129 -5.40 15.65 6.82
N ALA A 130 -6.23 14.84 6.17
CA ALA A 130 -7.65 15.14 5.98
C ALA A 130 -8.39 15.17 7.32
N GLU A 131 -8.20 14.17 8.18
CA GLU A 131 -8.77 14.09 9.53
C GLU A 131 -8.40 15.33 10.37
N THR A 132 -7.13 15.71 10.38
CA THR A 132 -6.63 16.85 11.15
C THR A 132 -7.17 18.17 10.63
N THR A 133 -7.24 18.34 9.29
CA THR A 133 -7.63 19.63 8.69
C THR A 133 -9.13 19.84 8.71
N MET A 134 -9.92 18.80 8.49
CA MET A 134 -11.38 18.87 8.39
C MET A 134 -12.08 18.72 9.75
N GLY A 135 -11.41 18.09 10.74
CA GLY A 135 -12.01 17.88 12.05
C GLY A 135 -13.36 17.17 11.97
N THR A 136 -14.40 17.80 12.50
CA THR A 136 -15.78 17.23 12.49
C THR A 136 -16.41 17.13 11.10
N ALA A 137 -15.85 17.79 10.09
CA ALA A 137 -16.32 17.71 8.71
C ALA A 137 -15.70 16.54 7.93
N TYR A 138 -14.72 15.82 8.52
CA TYR A 138 -14.11 14.65 7.91
C TYR A 138 -15.14 13.52 7.78
N ASP A 139 -15.27 12.99 6.56
CA ASP A 139 -16.03 11.77 6.28
C ASP A 139 -15.12 10.68 5.74
N PHE A 140 -15.07 9.57 6.47
CA PHE A 140 -14.19 8.44 6.16
C PHE A 140 -14.47 7.83 4.79
N LYS A 141 -15.75 7.71 4.42
CA LYS A 141 -16.15 7.14 3.13
C LYS A 141 -15.78 8.09 2.00
N ALA A 142 -16.10 9.37 2.13
CA ALA A 142 -15.75 10.38 1.15
C ALA A 142 -14.22 10.51 0.96
N PHE A 143 -13.43 10.35 2.03
CA PHE A 143 -11.98 10.28 1.90
C PHE A 143 -11.54 9.10 1.01
N ASN A 144 -12.05 7.89 1.28
CA ASN A 144 -11.70 6.71 0.48
C ASN A 144 -12.16 6.87 -0.99
N ASP A 145 -13.33 7.45 -1.21
CA ASP A 145 -13.81 7.79 -2.55
C ASP A 145 -12.86 8.79 -3.24
N ALA A 146 -12.35 9.82 -2.55
CA ALA A 146 -11.37 10.76 -3.10
C ALA A 146 -10.04 10.09 -3.50
N VAL A 147 -9.69 8.98 -2.84
CA VAL A 147 -8.52 8.17 -3.22
C VAL A 147 -8.79 7.38 -4.49
N VAL A 148 -9.91 6.63 -4.60
CA VAL A 148 -10.09 5.62 -5.65
C VAL A 148 -10.84 6.09 -6.90
N LEU A 149 -11.75 7.07 -6.79
CA LEU A 149 -12.60 7.50 -7.91
C LEU A 149 -11.81 8.07 -9.10
N GLY A 150 -10.62 8.61 -8.86
CA GLY A 150 -9.71 9.07 -9.91
C GLY A 150 -8.99 7.96 -10.66
N GLY A 151 -9.14 6.71 -10.22
CA GLY A 151 -8.38 5.54 -10.71
C GLY A 151 -6.91 5.58 -10.32
N ASN A 152 -6.14 4.68 -10.91
CA ASN A 152 -4.70 4.55 -10.63
C ASN A 152 -3.93 5.80 -11.08
N VAL A 153 -3.25 6.48 -10.15
CA VAL A 153 -2.56 7.75 -10.37
C VAL A 153 -1.20 7.80 -9.65
N PRO A 154 -0.27 8.66 -10.08
CA PRO A 154 0.94 8.96 -9.31
C PRO A 154 0.60 9.52 -7.91
N MET A 155 1.49 9.29 -6.94
CA MET A 155 1.25 9.71 -5.55
C MET A 155 1.07 11.23 -5.36
N ASP A 156 1.73 12.04 -6.17
CA ASP A 156 1.56 13.51 -6.15
C ASP A 156 0.19 13.95 -6.70
N VAL A 157 -0.38 13.18 -7.62
CA VAL A 157 -1.75 13.40 -8.12
C VAL A 157 -2.78 12.97 -7.07
N LEU A 158 -2.54 11.83 -6.38
CA LEU A 158 -3.34 11.42 -5.21
C LEU A 158 -3.40 12.54 -4.16
N GLU A 159 -2.25 13.10 -3.80
CA GLU A 159 -2.17 14.21 -2.85
C GLU A 159 -3.00 15.42 -3.27
N LYS A 160 -2.98 15.77 -4.57
CA LYS A 160 -3.81 16.84 -5.13
C LYS A 160 -5.31 16.51 -5.07
N ASN A 161 -5.69 15.26 -5.34
CA ASN A 161 -7.09 14.82 -5.26
C ASN A 161 -7.61 14.93 -3.82
N VAL A 162 -6.85 14.41 -2.85
CA VAL A 162 -7.20 14.58 -1.43
C VAL A 162 -7.22 16.05 -1.02
N GLY A 163 -6.31 16.87 -1.55
CA GLY A 163 -6.31 18.32 -1.31
C GLY A 163 -7.59 19.00 -1.81
N ARG A 164 -8.15 18.57 -2.94
CA ARG A 164 -9.46 19.06 -3.43
C ARG A 164 -10.60 18.63 -2.52
N TYR A 165 -10.62 17.37 -2.10
CA TYR A 165 -11.59 16.88 -1.12
C TYR A 165 -11.57 17.70 0.17
N ILE A 166 -10.39 17.97 0.73
CA ILE A 166 -10.23 18.79 1.94
C ILE A 166 -10.78 20.21 1.73
N ALA A 167 -10.53 20.81 0.56
CA ALA A 167 -10.94 22.18 0.26
C ALA A 167 -12.44 22.33 -0.01
N SER A 168 -13.09 21.33 -0.62
CA SER A 168 -14.50 21.39 -1.02
C SER A 168 -15.44 20.71 -0.04
N GLY A 169 -14.95 19.82 0.83
CA GLY A 169 -15.76 18.95 1.68
C GLY A 169 -16.55 17.88 0.87
N SER A 170 -16.33 17.81 -0.44
CA SER A 170 -17.00 16.87 -1.35
C SER A 170 -16.04 16.44 -2.48
N ILE A 171 -16.39 15.35 -3.15
CA ILE A 171 -15.66 14.80 -4.30
C ILE A 171 -16.27 15.31 -5.59
#